data_655300ce088c690e2318b05623f76779
#
_entry.id   655300ce088c690e2318b05623f76779
#
_cell.length_a   1.000
_cell.length_b   1.000
_cell.length_c   1.000
_cell.angle_alpha   90.00
_cell.angle_beta   90.00
_cell.angle_gamma   90.00
#
_symmetry.space_group_name_H-M   'P 1'
#
loop_
_entity.id
_entity.type
_entity.pdbx_description
1 polymer ?
#
loop_
_entity_poly.entity_id
_entity_poly.type
_entity_poly.pdbx_seq_one_letter_code
_entity_poly.pdbx_strand_id
1 'polypeptide(L)'
;MPDEEARQRAAAAIQALRYSGNEYIWINDMHPRMVMHPIRPELNGQDLSGNKDPNGLALFMEFVRTVKAQGAGFVPYMWPKAGSDTPVEKTSYVKGFEPWGWVIGSGVYIDTVNAAIWKRAMGFGAVALALGAALLVVGALSSRNLLRQLGGEPDYARHIARSIAQG
;
A
#
# COMPACT_ATOMS: atom_id res chain seq x y z
N MET A 1 -12.65 -38.75 1.62
CA MET A 1 -12.85 -37.85 2.75
C MET A 1 -14.22 -37.22 2.60
N PRO A 2 -15.10 -37.28 3.64
CA PRO A 2 -16.38 -36.58 3.55
C PRO A 2 -16.16 -35.11 3.21
N ASP A 3 -17.01 -34.52 2.37
CA ASP A 3 -16.86 -33.16 1.90
C ASP A 3 -16.79 -32.11 3.03
N GLU A 4 -17.54 -32.36 4.10
CA GLU A 4 -17.55 -31.50 5.29
C GLU A 4 -16.20 -31.49 6.03
N GLU A 5 -15.55 -32.62 6.15
CA GLU A 5 -14.21 -32.70 6.76
C GLU A 5 -13.16 -31.96 5.92
N ALA A 6 -13.27 -32.06 4.60
CA ALA A 6 -12.40 -31.31 3.70
C ALA A 6 -12.59 -29.79 3.83
N ARG A 7 -13.84 -29.32 3.93
CA ARG A 7 -14.18 -27.90 4.16
C ARG A 7 -13.62 -27.39 5.48
N GLN A 8 -13.80 -28.15 6.57
CA GLN A 8 -13.30 -27.77 7.89
C GLN A 8 -11.77 -27.68 7.90
N ARG A 9 -11.07 -28.66 7.32
CA ARG A 9 -9.60 -28.63 7.21
C ARG A 9 -9.12 -27.45 6.37
N ALA A 10 -9.76 -27.15 5.25
CA ALA A 10 -9.43 -26.03 4.41
C ALA A 10 -9.64 -24.69 5.13
N ALA A 11 -10.78 -24.52 5.80
CA ALA A 11 -11.07 -23.33 6.59
C ALA A 11 -10.04 -23.13 7.71
N ALA A 12 -9.69 -24.20 8.45
CA ALA A 12 -8.67 -24.15 9.49
C ALA A 12 -7.27 -23.77 8.95
N ALA A 13 -6.89 -24.33 7.81
CA ALA A 13 -5.62 -23.98 7.16
C ALA A 13 -5.58 -22.49 6.74
N ILE A 14 -6.65 -21.99 6.13
CA ILE A 14 -6.77 -20.57 5.71
C ILE A 14 -6.82 -19.65 6.94
N GLN A 15 -7.46 -20.05 8.03
CA GLN A 15 -7.55 -19.27 9.26
C GLN A 15 -6.17 -18.90 9.83
N ALA A 16 -5.18 -19.78 9.67
CA ALA A 16 -3.82 -19.58 10.17
C ALA A 16 -2.97 -18.68 9.26
N LEU A 17 -3.38 -18.46 8.02
CA LEU A 17 -2.60 -17.66 7.06
C LEU A 17 -2.57 -16.19 7.43
N ARG A 18 -1.37 -15.61 7.38
CA ARG A 18 -1.14 -14.17 7.51
C ARG A 18 -0.13 -13.75 6.46
N TYR A 19 -0.25 -12.49 5.98
CA TYR A 19 0.71 -11.87 5.08
C TYR A 19 0.84 -10.38 5.40
N SER A 20 1.87 -9.72 4.90
CA SER A 20 2.13 -8.28 5.11
C SER A 20 1.93 -7.79 6.57
N GLY A 21 2.33 -8.63 7.55
CA GLY A 21 2.14 -8.40 8.98
C GLY A 21 0.86 -9.03 9.50
N ASN A 22 -0.27 -8.32 9.50
CA ASN A 22 -1.52 -8.77 10.11
C ASN A 22 -2.67 -8.96 9.11
N GLU A 23 -2.40 -8.90 7.82
CA GLU A 23 -3.44 -9.14 6.82
C GLU A 23 -3.86 -10.61 6.82
N TYR A 24 -5.13 -10.85 6.54
CA TYR A 24 -5.78 -12.14 6.71
C TYR A 24 -6.74 -12.47 5.58
N ILE A 25 -7.15 -13.72 5.53
CA ILE A 25 -8.17 -14.22 4.60
C ILE A 25 -9.38 -14.64 5.41
N TRP A 26 -10.59 -14.28 4.94
CA TRP A 26 -11.86 -14.77 5.48
C TRP A 26 -12.61 -15.55 4.43
N ILE A 27 -13.63 -16.28 4.87
CA ILE A 27 -14.51 -17.07 4.03
C ILE A 27 -15.96 -16.79 4.45
N ASN A 28 -16.81 -16.39 3.52
CA ASN A 28 -18.25 -16.41 3.65
C ASN A 28 -18.87 -17.26 2.52
N ASP A 29 -20.12 -17.68 2.67
CA ASP A 29 -20.83 -18.36 1.59
C ASP A 29 -21.60 -17.39 0.68
N MET A 30 -22.29 -17.94 -0.32
CA MET A 30 -23.07 -17.19 -1.29
C MET A 30 -24.42 -16.66 -0.73
N HIS A 31 -24.74 -16.92 0.54
CA HIS A 31 -25.88 -16.37 1.29
C HIS A 31 -25.41 -15.43 2.42
N PRO A 32 -24.38 -14.66 2.20
CA PRO A 32 -23.34 -14.03 3.01
C PRO A 32 -23.33 -14.46 4.50
N ARG A 33 -23.37 -15.76 4.74
CA ARG A 33 -23.12 -16.33 6.06
C ARG A 33 -21.61 -16.47 6.25
N MET A 34 -21.08 -15.99 7.37
CA MET A 34 -19.66 -16.17 7.67
C MET A 34 -19.31 -17.62 7.92
N VAL A 35 -18.42 -18.18 7.13
CA VAL A 35 -17.87 -19.54 7.33
C VAL A 35 -16.69 -19.47 8.28
N MET A 36 -15.78 -18.53 8.08
CA MET A 36 -14.60 -18.37 8.93
C MET A 36 -14.04 -16.94 8.82
N HIS A 37 -13.86 -16.29 9.98
CA HIS A 37 -13.19 -15.00 10.11
C HIS A 37 -12.10 -15.08 11.18
N PRO A 38 -10.80 -14.92 10.84
CA PRO A 38 -9.72 -15.23 11.77
C PRO A 38 -9.52 -14.17 12.85
N ILE A 39 -10.02 -12.94 12.66
CA ILE A 39 -9.87 -11.83 13.62
C ILE A 39 -11.17 -11.61 14.41
N ARG A 40 -12.32 -11.94 13.81
CA ARG A 40 -13.65 -11.79 14.42
C ARG A 40 -14.39 -13.11 14.40
N PRO A 41 -13.94 -14.09 15.19
CA PRO A 41 -14.55 -15.43 15.22
C PRO A 41 -16.00 -15.41 15.69
N GLU A 42 -16.43 -14.37 16.39
CA GLU A 42 -17.82 -14.13 16.78
C GLU A 42 -18.78 -14.01 15.60
N LEU A 43 -18.28 -13.66 14.41
CA LEU A 43 -19.09 -13.60 13.20
C LEU A 43 -19.36 -14.97 12.58
N ASN A 44 -18.59 -16.00 12.93
CA ASN A 44 -18.72 -17.31 12.32
C ASN A 44 -20.12 -17.90 12.52
N GLY A 45 -20.73 -18.36 11.43
CA GLY A 45 -22.09 -18.89 11.40
C GLY A 45 -23.19 -17.82 11.32
N GLN A 46 -22.86 -16.52 11.46
CA GLN A 46 -23.86 -15.45 11.38
C GLN A 46 -24.22 -15.12 9.93
N ASP A 47 -25.50 -14.78 9.72
CA ASP A 47 -25.97 -14.16 8.49
C ASP A 47 -25.62 -12.68 8.51
N LEU A 48 -24.80 -12.26 7.55
CA LEU A 48 -24.29 -10.90 7.43
C LEU A 48 -24.94 -10.11 6.28
N SER A 49 -26.06 -10.59 5.74
CA SER A 49 -26.80 -9.93 4.67
C SER A 49 -27.22 -8.50 5.03
N GLY A 50 -27.56 -8.28 6.31
CA GLY A 50 -27.92 -6.98 6.87
C GLY A 50 -26.73 -6.15 7.38
N ASN A 51 -25.52 -6.68 7.36
CA ASN A 51 -24.35 -5.99 7.89
C ASN A 51 -23.93 -4.85 6.94
N LYS A 52 -23.98 -3.63 7.43
CA LYS A 52 -23.62 -2.42 6.67
C LYS A 52 -22.41 -1.76 7.30
N ASP A 53 -21.56 -1.22 6.44
CA ASP A 53 -20.49 -0.33 6.85
C ASP A 53 -21.02 1.08 7.23
N PRO A 54 -20.20 1.97 7.79
CA PRO A 54 -20.62 3.34 8.14
C PRO A 54 -21.15 4.16 6.96
N ASN A 55 -20.79 3.81 5.73
CA ASN A 55 -21.28 4.46 4.51
C ASN A 55 -22.61 3.87 4.01
N GLY A 56 -23.17 2.87 4.73
CA GLY A 56 -24.41 2.19 4.39
C GLY A 56 -24.26 1.05 3.37
N LEU A 57 -23.06 0.69 2.97
CA LEU A 57 -22.80 -0.41 2.05
C LEU A 57 -23.03 -1.75 2.76
N ALA A 58 -23.92 -2.58 2.22
CA ALA A 58 -24.09 -3.98 2.66
C ALA A 58 -22.91 -4.82 2.09
N LEU A 59 -21.77 -4.76 2.78
CA LEU A 59 -20.47 -5.19 2.24
C LEU A 59 -20.44 -6.67 1.86
N PHE A 60 -20.99 -7.56 2.69
CA PHE A 60 -21.02 -9.00 2.38
C PHE A 60 -21.94 -9.36 1.22
N MET A 61 -23.04 -8.60 1.04
CA MET A 61 -23.88 -8.70 -0.16
C MET A 61 -23.13 -8.23 -1.40
N GLU A 62 -22.31 -7.17 -1.27
CA GLU A 62 -21.50 -6.67 -2.37
C GLU A 62 -20.42 -7.68 -2.79
N PHE A 63 -19.79 -8.38 -1.84
CA PHE A 63 -18.86 -9.47 -2.14
C PHE A 63 -19.53 -10.57 -2.96
N VAL A 64 -20.71 -11.00 -2.53
CA VAL A 64 -21.49 -12.03 -3.26
C VAL A 64 -21.90 -11.52 -4.63
N ARG A 65 -22.34 -10.26 -4.76
CA ARG A 65 -22.71 -9.65 -6.04
C ARG A 65 -21.54 -9.62 -7.01
N THR A 66 -20.37 -9.18 -6.54
CA THR A 66 -19.15 -9.13 -7.33
C THR A 66 -18.75 -10.51 -7.85
N VAL A 67 -18.79 -11.52 -6.97
CA VAL A 67 -18.46 -12.89 -7.34
C VAL A 67 -19.49 -13.47 -8.33
N LYS A 68 -20.79 -13.24 -8.13
CA LYS A 68 -21.83 -13.69 -9.06
C LYS A 68 -21.69 -13.05 -10.44
N ALA A 69 -21.30 -11.79 -10.51
CA ALA A 69 -21.21 -11.06 -11.77
C ALA A 69 -19.93 -11.39 -12.56
N GLN A 70 -18.80 -11.59 -11.88
CA GLN A 70 -17.47 -11.62 -12.52
C GLN A 70 -16.58 -12.80 -12.04
N GLY A 71 -17.05 -13.63 -11.13
CA GLY A 71 -16.27 -14.70 -10.50
C GLY A 71 -15.31 -14.19 -9.43
N ALA A 72 -14.79 -12.96 -9.60
CA ALA A 72 -13.88 -12.30 -8.66
C ALA A 72 -13.85 -10.79 -8.91
N GLY A 73 -13.39 -10.01 -7.93
CA GLY A 73 -13.23 -8.55 -8.09
C GLY A 73 -12.79 -7.84 -6.84
N PHE A 74 -12.53 -6.54 -6.98
CA PHE A 74 -12.19 -5.67 -5.86
C PHE A 74 -13.43 -4.96 -5.34
N VAL A 75 -13.52 -4.88 -4.01
CA VAL A 75 -14.61 -4.17 -3.33
C VAL A 75 -14.00 -3.24 -2.28
N PRO A 76 -14.20 -1.92 -2.39
CA PRO A 76 -13.86 -0.96 -1.35
C PRO A 76 -14.99 -0.86 -0.32
N TYR A 77 -14.65 -0.78 0.96
CA TYR A 77 -15.59 -0.65 2.08
C TYR A 77 -14.88 -0.18 3.34
N MET A 78 -15.65 0.14 4.39
CA MET A 78 -15.12 0.48 5.70
C MET A 78 -15.12 -0.74 6.62
N TRP A 79 -13.94 -1.03 7.24
CA TRP A 79 -13.80 -2.15 8.16
C TRP A 79 -12.78 -1.85 9.25
N PRO A 80 -13.02 -2.25 10.51
CA PRO A 80 -12.06 -2.01 11.58
C PRO A 80 -10.83 -2.94 11.45
N LYS A 81 -9.68 -2.41 11.84
CA LYS A 81 -8.44 -3.19 11.98
C LYS A 81 -8.50 -4.15 13.15
N ALA A 82 -7.64 -5.16 13.14
CA ALA A 82 -7.45 -6.03 14.29
C ALA A 82 -7.11 -5.21 15.55
N GLY A 83 -7.85 -5.45 16.63
CA GLY A 83 -7.68 -4.73 17.90
C GLY A 83 -8.24 -3.30 17.93
N SER A 84 -9.03 -2.91 16.95
CA SER A 84 -9.73 -1.61 16.90
C SER A 84 -11.19 -1.81 16.52
N ASP A 85 -12.06 -0.96 17.05
CA ASP A 85 -13.47 -0.90 16.63
C ASP A 85 -13.74 0.26 15.67
N THR A 86 -12.73 1.10 15.39
CA THR A 86 -12.87 2.22 14.47
C THR A 86 -12.74 1.74 13.02
N PRO A 87 -13.79 1.85 12.19
CA PRO A 87 -13.72 1.50 10.79
C PRO A 87 -12.79 2.43 10.02
N VAL A 88 -11.97 1.86 9.17
CA VAL A 88 -11.08 2.56 8.23
C VAL A 88 -11.27 2.00 6.83
N GLU A 89 -10.87 2.76 5.84
CA GLU A 89 -11.01 2.36 4.44
C GLU A 89 -10.17 1.12 4.13
N LYS A 90 -10.83 0.10 3.60
CA LYS A 90 -10.25 -1.19 3.20
C LYS A 90 -10.69 -1.53 1.79
N THR A 91 -9.77 -2.01 0.98
CA THR A 91 -10.10 -2.61 -0.32
C THR A 91 -9.74 -4.08 -0.28
N SER A 92 -10.70 -4.92 -0.61
CA SER A 92 -10.52 -6.37 -0.63
C SER A 92 -10.74 -6.95 -2.02
N TYR A 93 -9.94 -7.93 -2.37
CA TYR A 93 -10.19 -8.82 -3.48
C TYR A 93 -10.98 -10.01 -3.00
N VAL A 94 -12.10 -10.30 -3.66
CA VAL A 94 -12.96 -11.44 -3.37
C VAL A 94 -13.02 -12.35 -4.58
N LYS A 95 -13.03 -13.66 -4.33
CA LYS A 95 -13.11 -14.68 -5.38
C LYS A 95 -14.03 -15.81 -4.96
N GLY A 96 -14.87 -16.25 -5.89
CA GLY A 96 -15.73 -17.42 -5.70
C GLY A 96 -14.94 -18.72 -5.79
N PHE A 97 -15.31 -19.67 -4.95
CA PHE A 97 -14.92 -21.06 -5.04
C PHE A 97 -16.18 -21.91 -5.17
N GLU A 98 -16.58 -22.13 -6.41
CA GLU A 98 -17.86 -22.75 -6.77
C GLU A 98 -18.11 -24.13 -6.14
N PRO A 99 -17.10 -25.05 -6.04
CA PRO A 99 -17.35 -26.40 -5.50
C PRO A 99 -17.96 -26.42 -4.11
N TRP A 100 -17.72 -25.37 -3.31
CA TRP A 100 -18.23 -25.26 -1.94
C TRP A 100 -19.17 -24.07 -1.73
N GLY A 101 -19.44 -23.29 -2.78
CA GLY A 101 -20.23 -22.07 -2.67
C GLY A 101 -19.59 -21.01 -1.77
N TRP A 102 -18.26 -20.98 -1.73
CA TRP A 102 -17.52 -20.03 -0.90
C TRP A 102 -17.14 -18.77 -1.65
N VAL A 103 -17.14 -17.68 -0.93
CA VAL A 103 -16.49 -16.43 -1.29
C VAL A 103 -15.28 -16.27 -0.37
N ILE A 104 -14.11 -16.30 -0.95
CA ILE A 104 -12.83 -16.14 -0.25
C ILE A 104 -12.34 -14.72 -0.49
N GLY A 105 -12.08 -13.98 0.58
CA GLY A 105 -11.69 -12.59 0.50
C GLY A 105 -10.46 -12.26 1.32
N SER A 106 -9.67 -11.32 0.81
CA SER A 106 -8.55 -10.72 1.50
C SER A 106 -8.33 -9.30 1.02
N GLY A 107 -7.79 -8.42 1.87
CA GLY A 107 -7.65 -7.02 1.49
C GLY A 107 -6.68 -6.25 2.36
N VAL A 108 -6.40 -5.03 1.92
CA VAL A 108 -5.47 -4.12 2.56
C VAL A 108 -6.17 -2.84 3.01
N TYR A 109 -5.67 -2.25 4.07
CA TYR A 109 -6.13 -0.95 4.57
C TYR A 109 -5.40 0.19 3.84
N ILE A 110 -6.17 1.13 3.30
CA ILE A 110 -5.65 2.20 2.43
C ILE A 110 -4.69 3.14 3.19
N ASP A 111 -4.97 3.43 4.44
CA ASP A 111 -4.08 4.24 5.30
C ASP A 111 -2.71 3.57 5.50
N THR A 112 -2.67 2.25 5.66
CA THR A 112 -1.42 1.48 5.79
C THR A 112 -0.61 1.53 4.48
N VAL A 113 -1.29 1.39 3.34
CA VAL A 113 -0.66 1.50 2.01
C VAL A 113 -0.09 2.90 1.81
N ASN A 114 -0.86 3.94 2.10
CA ASN A 114 -0.43 5.33 1.99
C ASN A 114 0.78 5.64 2.88
N ALA A 115 0.77 5.19 4.14
CA ALA A 115 1.90 5.35 5.05
C ALA A 115 3.18 4.68 4.52
N ALA A 116 3.06 3.48 3.93
CA ALA A 116 4.19 2.79 3.33
C ALA A 116 4.76 3.52 2.09
N ILE A 117 3.88 4.08 1.25
CA ILE A 117 4.27 4.89 0.09
C ILE A 117 5.02 6.15 0.54
N TRP A 118 4.48 6.90 1.49
CA TRP A 118 5.10 8.12 2.02
C TRP A 118 6.46 7.85 2.66
N LYS A 119 6.59 6.77 3.43
CA LYS A 119 7.88 6.37 4.02
C LYS A 119 8.94 6.12 2.95
N ARG A 120 8.58 5.44 1.88
CA ARG A 120 9.49 5.18 0.75
C ARG A 120 9.83 6.46 -0.02
N ALA A 121 8.82 7.30 -0.30
CA ALA A 121 9.01 8.57 -1.01
C ALA A 121 9.97 9.51 -0.26
N MET A 122 9.83 9.63 1.07
CA MET A 122 10.76 10.40 1.90
C MET A 122 12.18 9.84 1.86
N GLY A 123 12.34 8.51 1.86
CA GLY A 123 13.66 7.87 1.74
C GLY A 123 14.34 8.22 0.41
N PHE A 124 13.63 8.11 -0.71
CA PHE A 124 14.16 8.49 -2.02
C PHE A 124 14.46 9.99 -2.11
N GLY A 125 13.60 10.84 -1.55
CA GLY A 125 13.81 12.29 -1.49
C GLY A 125 15.10 12.65 -0.73
N ALA A 126 15.35 12.04 0.40
CA ALA A 126 16.57 12.26 1.19
C ALA A 126 17.84 11.87 0.41
N VAL A 127 17.83 10.73 -0.27
CA VAL A 127 18.96 10.28 -1.12
C VAL A 127 19.18 11.25 -2.28
N ALA A 128 18.12 11.68 -2.96
CA ALA A 128 18.21 12.63 -4.07
C ALA A 128 18.79 13.99 -3.62
N LEU A 129 18.37 14.51 -2.46
CA LEU A 129 18.91 15.72 -1.87
C LEU A 129 20.39 15.58 -1.51
N ALA A 130 20.79 14.46 -0.92
CA ALA A 130 22.20 14.21 -0.59
C ALA A 130 23.09 14.16 -1.83
N LEU A 131 22.64 13.48 -2.89
CA LEU A 131 23.35 13.44 -4.17
C LEU A 131 23.42 14.83 -4.82
N GLY A 132 22.34 15.59 -4.82
CA GLY A 132 22.31 16.95 -5.33
C GLY A 132 23.28 17.87 -4.60
N ALA A 133 23.31 17.79 -3.26
CA ALA A 133 24.26 18.56 -2.44
C ALA A 133 25.71 18.16 -2.74
N ALA A 134 25.99 16.86 -2.88
CA ALA A 134 27.33 16.37 -3.22
C ALA A 134 27.80 16.90 -4.59
N LEU A 135 26.92 16.88 -5.60
CA LEU A 135 27.22 17.43 -6.93
C LEU A 135 27.48 18.93 -6.89
N LEU A 136 26.72 19.70 -6.12
CA LEU A 136 26.93 21.13 -5.93
C LEU A 136 28.31 21.41 -5.28
N VAL A 137 28.67 20.65 -4.26
CA VAL A 137 29.99 20.77 -3.61
C VAL A 137 31.14 20.47 -4.60
N VAL A 138 31.02 19.36 -5.34
CA VAL A 138 32.01 18.98 -6.36
C VAL A 138 32.12 20.07 -7.44
N GLY A 139 30.97 20.58 -7.94
CA GLY A 139 30.94 21.67 -8.91
C GLY A 139 31.59 22.95 -8.41
N ALA A 140 31.31 23.34 -7.16
CA ALA A 140 31.91 24.51 -6.53
C ALA A 140 33.43 24.36 -6.34
N LEU A 141 33.89 23.19 -5.88
CA LEU A 141 35.31 22.92 -5.73
C LEU A 141 36.06 22.90 -7.06
N SER A 142 35.47 22.27 -8.09
CA SER A 142 36.03 22.26 -9.44
C SER A 142 36.13 23.65 -10.05
N SER A 143 35.08 24.46 -9.92
CA SER A 143 35.06 25.86 -10.39
C SER A 143 36.15 26.71 -9.71
N ARG A 144 36.29 26.54 -8.37
CA ARG A 144 37.34 27.25 -7.62
C ARG A 144 38.76 26.82 -8.06
N ASN A 145 38.96 25.55 -8.34
CA ASN A 145 40.25 25.06 -8.82
C ASN A 145 40.60 25.57 -10.21
N LEU A 146 39.62 25.58 -11.13
CA LEU A 146 39.81 26.11 -12.48
C LEU A 146 40.14 27.63 -12.46
N LEU A 147 39.40 28.41 -11.65
CA LEU A 147 39.70 29.84 -11.48
C LEU A 147 41.11 30.11 -10.92
N ARG A 148 41.58 29.26 -10.00
CA ARG A 148 42.97 29.37 -9.47
C ARG A 148 44.02 28.98 -10.50
N GLN A 149 43.77 28.01 -11.37
CA GLN A 149 44.70 27.60 -12.43
C GLN A 149 44.81 28.61 -13.58
N LEU A 150 43.71 29.32 -13.88
CA LEU A 150 43.68 30.34 -14.94
C LEU A 150 44.23 31.70 -14.53
N GLY A 151 44.75 31.83 -13.32
CA GLY A 151 45.60 32.98 -12.93
C GLY A 151 44.90 34.31 -12.69
N GLY A 152 43.69 34.26 -12.12
CA GLY A 152 43.07 35.48 -11.60
C GLY A 152 41.74 35.88 -12.25
N GLU A 153 41.04 36.75 -11.55
CA GLU A 153 39.75 37.28 -11.94
C GLU A 153 39.80 37.98 -13.30
N PRO A 154 38.74 37.98 -14.10
CA PRO A 154 38.64 38.72 -15.37
C PRO A 154 38.96 40.19 -15.23
N ASP A 155 38.82 40.76 -14.04
CA ASP A 155 39.13 42.16 -13.75
C ASP A 155 40.64 42.41 -13.69
N TYR A 156 41.46 41.44 -13.34
CA TYR A 156 42.92 41.57 -13.41
C TYR A 156 43.40 41.65 -14.86
N ALA A 157 42.86 40.83 -15.75
CA ALA A 157 43.19 40.89 -17.17
C ALA A 157 42.73 42.21 -17.81
N ARG A 158 41.57 42.75 -17.40
CA ARG A 158 41.09 44.06 -17.82
C ARG A 158 41.98 45.22 -17.32
N HIS A 159 42.49 45.10 -16.10
CA HIS A 159 43.39 46.11 -15.52
C HIS A 159 44.73 46.16 -16.27
N ILE A 160 45.31 44.99 -16.58
CA ILE A 160 46.52 44.91 -17.38
C ILE A 160 46.30 45.46 -18.80
N ALA A 161 45.22 45.07 -19.48
CA ALA A 161 44.89 45.56 -20.81
C ALA A 161 44.72 47.10 -20.84
N ARG A 162 44.11 47.70 -19.82
CA ARG A 162 43.96 49.14 -19.69
C ARG A 162 45.29 49.83 -19.42
N SER A 163 46.16 49.27 -18.58
CA SER A 163 47.50 49.81 -18.29
C SER A 163 48.40 49.85 -19.53
N ILE A 164 48.30 48.82 -20.38
CA ILE A 164 49.06 48.78 -21.66
C ILE A 164 48.51 49.75 -22.69
N ALA A 165 47.20 50.04 -22.68
CA ALA A 165 46.57 50.96 -23.62
C ALA A 165 46.77 52.45 -23.27
N GLN A 166 47.24 52.72 -22.05
CA GLN A 166 47.43 54.13 -21.56
C GLN A 166 48.94 54.54 -21.43
N GLY A 167 49.86 53.60 -21.70
CA GLY A 167 51.29 53.87 -21.76
C GLY A 167 51.82 53.99 -23.17
#